data_ea47ddeb2868316e2cc3ff655bfbb609
#
_entry.id   ea47ddeb2868316e2cc3ff655bfbb609
#
_cell.length_a   1.000
_cell.length_b   1.000
_cell.length_c   1.000
_cell.angle_alpha   90.00
_cell.angle_beta   90.00
_cell.angle_gamma   90.00
#
_symmetry.space_group_name_H-M   'P 1'
#
loop_
_entity.id
_entity.type
_entity.pdbx_description
1 polymer ?
#
loop_
_entity_poly.entity_id
_entity_poly.type
_entity_poly.pdbx_seq_one_letter_code
_entity_poly.pdbx_strand_id
1 'polypeptide(L)'
;MVAVTRSSVKKDEKKKRVTKERKEQKPPPPIDEPDEEEDISDKESGIDEEEEELFENDYSLPHYIKNNDLLNGKCEKIISALKDDEPTLEKILTAKIRFKRQKELFQWFFIYRYSFPNSEDRLILKEDINERLKRYKNEYKDFIKNKREFLEMEKIEEQEKDIFTLKRKLFAIETTEENRRLLFQKFHELESREYHDEEYYKLYYWFKKALELPYNKIVEIKSDDTTRLLQHIRSSLDRELFGMEKVKEQILLYVHNKLMFPSTQSQCLGLIGPPGVGKTSIALCLSSILKIPFEQISLGGITHADFIKGHDFTFVGSKPGQIASSLINLKCKNGILFMDEFEKISDNKDVVNSLLHITDTSQNKNFHDNFFGEIAIDLSNIWFICSMNDKPVDKALSDRIFYIKIDGYSKKEKIEIVKSYLLPRSLKNIGLKDTDVFMNENIISTIIEKIASKEEGIRLLKQGIQSIISKISFLVNNQKHLKMSFSLPDSYYPINYPVEIDNKMIELLLKEFEKERNHSIDYLYV
;
A
#
# COMPACT_ATOMS: atom_id res chain seq x y z
N MET A 1 46.64 -46.60 9.91
CA MET A 1 47.39 -46.94 8.69
C MET A 1 46.97 -45.91 7.64
N VAL A 2 47.82 -44.94 7.45
CA VAL A 2 48.65 -44.70 6.26
C VAL A 2 47.78 -44.16 5.10
N ALA A 3 47.96 -43.06 4.52
CA ALA A 3 48.92 -41.96 4.34
C ALA A 3 48.33 -41.15 3.14
N VAL A 4 48.24 -39.82 3.20
CA VAL A 4 49.18 -38.83 2.64
C VAL A 4 49.51 -39.00 1.15
N THR A 5 49.18 -38.00 0.32
CA THR A 5 50.05 -37.15 -0.52
C THR A 5 49.20 -36.29 -1.46
N ARG A 6 49.27 -35.00 -1.40
CA ARG A 6 50.10 -33.96 -2.07
C ARG A 6 50.41 -34.20 -3.55
N SER A 7 49.98 -33.26 -4.39
CA SER A 7 50.75 -32.48 -5.38
C SER A 7 49.85 -31.56 -6.16
N SER A 8 49.88 -30.28 -6.05
CA SER A 8 50.64 -29.19 -6.67
C SER A 8 51.19 -29.51 -8.07
N VAL A 9 50.85 -28.70 -9.06
CA VAL A 9 51.72 -28.01 -10.03
C VAL A 9 50.88 -27.32 -11.13
N LYS A 10 51.01 -26.02 -11.18
CA LYS A 10 51.12 -25.08 -12.29
C LYS A 10 50.75 -25.52 -13.71
N LYS A 11 49.99 -24.71 -14.39
CA LYS A 11 50.34 -24.16 -15.72
C LYS A 11 49.72 -22.84 -16.01
N ASP A 12 50.57 -21.86 -16.17
CA ASP A 12 50.43 -20.56 -16.78
C ASP A 12 50.12 -20.64 -18.29
N GLU A 13 49.66 -19.50 -18.76
CA GLU A 13 49.89 -18.85 -20.03
C GLU A 13 48.75 -18.75 -21.05
N LYS A 14 48.45 -17.45 -21.27
CA LYS A 14 48.13 -16.76 -22.55
C LYS A 14 46.72 -16.87 -23.11
N LYS A 15 45.99 -15.79 -22.92
CA LYS A 15 45.38 -15.08 -24.10
C LYS A 15 45.33 -13.58 -23.89
N LYS A 16 46.00 -12.92 -24.80
CA LYS A 16 46.17 -11.48 -24.96
C LYS A 16 44.89 -10.77 -25.38
N ARG A 17 44.72 -9.55 -24.81
CA ARG A 17 44.27 -8.29 -25.43
C ARG A 17 42.99 -8.29 -26.26
N VAL A 18 41.93 -7.64 -25.71
CA VAL A 18 41.24 -6.52 -26.40
C VAL A 18 40.95 -5.46 -25.32
N THR A 19 41.77 -4.43 -25.32
CA THR A 19 41.56 -3.16 -24.62
C THR A 19 40.47 -2.40 -25.37
N LYS A 20 39.32 -2.17 -24.73
CA LYS A 20 38.43 -1.09 -25.04
C LYS A 20 38.40 -0.15 -23.85
N GLU A 21 38.94 1.03 -24.09
CA GLU A 21 38.90 2.19 -23.21
C GLU A 21 37.48 2.46 -22.73
N ARG A 22 37.19 2.17 -21.48
CA ARG A 22 36.09 2.81 -20.74
C ARG A 22 36.65 4.07 -20.11
N LYS A 23 36.24 5.22 -20.63
CA LYS A 23 36.44 6.51 -19.98
C LYS A 23 35.88 6.40 -18.56
N GLU A 24 36.76 6.55 -17.59
CA GLU A 24 36.40 6.75 -16.19
C GLU A 24 35.55 8.02 -16.08
N GLN A 25 34.26 7.86 -15.82
CA GLN A 25 33.45 8.95 -15.31
C GLN A 25 33.81 9.14 -13.85
N LYS A 26 34.39 10.29 -13.53
CA LYS A 26 34.60 10.74 -12.15
C LYS A 26 33.29 10.66 -11.39
N PRO A 27 33.31 10.20 -10.13
CA PRO A 27 32.14 10.28 -9.28
C PRO A 27 31.68 11.74 -9.13
N PRO A 28 30.38 11.99 -8.99
CA PRO A 28 29.87 13.34 -8.74
C PRO A 28 30.48 13.87 -7.42
N PRO A 29 30.74 15.17 -7.34
CA PRO A 29 31.27 15.77 -6.12
C PRO A 29 30.30 15.55 -4.96
N PRO A 30 30.82 15.51 -3.72
CA PRO A 30 29.99 15.32 -2.53
C PRO A 30 28.95 16.43 -2.45
N ILE A 31 27.75 16.05 -1.97
CA ILE A 31 26.65 16.94 -1.69
C ILE A 31 27.10 17.85 -0.56
N ASP A 32 27.31 19.13 -0.87
CA ASP A 32 27.63 20.15 0.14
C ASP A 32 26.51 20.20 1.20
N GLU A 33 26.94 20.24 2.44
CA GLU A 33 26.10 20.44 3.62
C GLU A 33 25.25 21.73 3.48
N PRO A 34 24.11 21.83 4.17
CA PRO A 34 23.21 22.97 4.02
C PRO A 34 23.89 24.23 4.55
N ASP A 35 24.03 25.23 3.69
CA ASP A 35 24.47 26.56 4.05
C ASP A 35 23.61 27.09 5.20
N GLU A 36 24.27 27.48 6.29
CA GLU A 36 23.69 28.22 7.39
C GLU A 36 23.05 29.50 6.84
N GLU A 37 21.77 29.72 7.17
CA GLU A 37 21.07 30.95 6.85
C GLU A 37 21.69 32.10 7.66
N GLU A 38 22.56 32.88 7.03
CA GLU A 38 22.89 34.21 7.54
C GLU A 38 21.69 35.15 7.31
N ASP A 39 21.10 35.58 8.40
CA ASP A 39 20.17 36.70 8.46
C ASP A 39 20.85 37.95 7.91
N ILE A 40 20.56 38.33 6.68
CA ILE A 40 20.94 39.61 6.12
C ILE A 40 19.84 40.60 6.53
N SER A 41 20.15 41.35 7.58
CA SER A 41 19.43 42.55 7.96
C SER A 41 19.44 43.58 6.84
N ASP A 42 18.29 44.21 6.64
CA ASP A 42 18.00 45.32 5.74
C ASP A 42 19.14 46.35 5.69
N LYS A 43 19.79 46.43 4.53
CA LYS A 43 20.45 47.65 4.08
C LYS A 43 19.82 48.03 2.74
N GLU A 44 19.01 49.08 2.80
CA GLU A 44 18.57 49.85 1.66
C GLU A 44 19.80 50.30 0.84
N SER A 45 19.98 49.70 -0.34
CA SER A 45 20.83 50.29 -1.37
C SER A 45 19.90 50.87 -2.42
N GLY A 46 19.83 52.19 -2.44
CA GLY A 46 19.14 52.95 -3.48
C GLY A 46 19.69 52.57 -4.84
N ILE A 47 18.84 52.10 -5.68
CA ILE A 47 19.07 51.93 -7.12
C ILE A 47 18.52 53.19 -7.75
N ASP A 48 19.37 53.90 -8.49
CA ASP A 48 19.03 55.15 -9.16
C ASP A 48 17.80 54.97 -10.04
N GLU A 49 16.75 55.73 -9.76
CA GLU A 49 15.47 55.74 -10.48
C GLU A 49 15.57 56.21 -11.93
N GLU A 50 16.72 56.77 -12.36
CA GLU A 50 16.89 57.34 -13.71
C GLU A 50 17.14 56.28 -14.82
N GLU A 51 17.50 55.03 -14.53
CA GLU A 51 17.67 53.97 -15.54
C GLU A 51 16.40 53.18 -15.85
N GLU A 52 15.30 53.29 -15.12
CA GLU A 52 14.08 52.55 -15.38
C GLU A 52 13.23 53.10 -16.54
N GLU A 53 13.41 54.36 -16.95
CA GLU A 53 12.56 54.98 -17.99
C GLU A 53 12.87 54.58 -19.41
N LEU A 54 14.00 53.93 -19.70
CA LEU A 54 14.44 53.69 -21.09
C LEU A 54 13.87 52.41 -21.75
N PHE A 55 13.17 51.54 -21.03
CA PHE A 55 12.71 50.24 -21.54
C PHE A 55 11.28 49.83 -21.15
N GLU A 56 10.46 50.76 -20.69
CA GLU A 56 9.03 50.47 -20.53
C GLU A 56 8.34 50.34 -21.87
N ASN A 57 7.55 49.28 -22.05
CA ASN A 57 6.65 49.18 -23.19
C ASN A 57 5.63 50.32 -23.07
N ASP A 58 5.56 51.20 -24.06
CA ASP A 58 4.62 52.32 -24.08
C ASP A 58 3.21 51.79 -24.35
N TYR A 59 2.45 51.54 -23.28
CA TYR A 59 1.04 51.19 -23.34
C TYR A 59 0.16 52.44 -23.38
N SER A 60 0.64 53.58 -23.84
CA SER A 60 -0.15 54.79 -23.96
C SER A 60 -1.29 54.64 -24.98
N LEU A 61 -2.49 54.99 -24.56
CA LEU A 61 -3.67 54.91 -25.40
C LEU A 61 -3.68 56.00 -26.45
N PRO A 62 -4.01 55.71 -27.72
CA PRO A 62 -4.24 56.72 -28.74
C PRO A 62 -5.27 57.75 -28.32
N HIS A 63 -5.11 59.02 -28.74
CA HIS A 63 -5.91 60.16 -28.29
C HIS A 63 -7.41 59.97 -28.53
N TYR A 64 -7.84 59.29 -29.60
CA TYR A 64 -9.24 59.00 -29.89
C TYR A 64 -9.91 57.99 -28.94
N ILE A 65 -9.10 57.12 -28.32
CA ILE A 65 -9.58 56.16 -27.30
C ILE A 65 -9.73 56.85 -25.92
N LYS A 66 -8.80 57.75 -25.58
CA LYS A 66 -8.84 58.54 -24.34
C LYS A 66 -10.09 59.40 -24.21
N ASN A 67 -10.67 59.81 -25.31
CA ASN A 67 -11.86 60.66 -25.35
C ASN A 67 -13.20 59.89 -25.34
N ASN A 68 -13.16 58.56 -25.25
CA ASN A 68 -14.35 57.71 -25.14
C ASN A 68 -14.33 56.92 -23.85
N ASP A 69 -15.06 57.36 -22.84
CA ASP A 69 -15.05 56.81 -21.49
C ASP A 69 -15.28 55.29 -21.43
N LEU A 70 -16.11 54.76 -22.32
CA LEU A 70 -16.46 53.34 -22.33
C LEU A 70 -15.36 52.48 -22.94
N LEU A 71 -14.68 52.98 -23.97
CA LEU A 71 -13.53 52.34 -24.61
C LEU A 71 -12.28 52.49 -23.74
N ASN A 72 -12.07 53.66 -23.13
CA ASN A 72 -10.93 53.94 -22.25
C ASN A 72 -10.96 52.97 -21.05
N GLY A 73 -12.08 52.82 -20.33
CA GLY A 73 -12.21 51.92 -19.22
C GLY A 73 -12.03 50.43 -19.52
N LYS A 74 -12.32 50.03 -20.78
CA LYS A 74 -12.02 48.64 -21.25
C LYS A 74 -10.54 48.47 -21.59
N CYS A 75 -9.95 49.45 -22.30
CA CYS A 75 -8.55 49.44 -22.66
C CYS A 75 -7.64 49.56 -21.46
N GLU A 76 -7.94 50.39 -20.46
CA GLU A 76 -7.19 50.47 -19.20
C GLU A 76 -7.17 49.14 -18.43
N LYS A 77 -8.29 48.40 -18.39
CA LYS A 77 -8.33 47.06 -17.82
C LYS A 77 -7.45 46.06 -18.57
N ILE A 78 -7.43 46.13 -19.90
CA ILE A 78 -6.57 45.28 -20.73
C ILE A 78 -5.10 45.67 -20.55
N ILE A 79 -4.78 46.96 -20.52
CA ILE A 79 -3.41 47.46 -20.28
C ILE A 79 -2.93 47.08 -18.89
N SER A 80 -3.74 47.22 -17.87
CA SER A 80 -3.37 46.78 -16.51
C SER A 80 -3.13 45.26 -16.45
N ALA A 81 -3.97 44.46 -17.10
CA ALA A 81 -3.79 43.02 -17.18
C ALA A 81 -2.50 42.63 -17.93
N LEU A 82 -2.14 43.36 -19.02
CA LEU A 82 -0.90 43.17 -19.75
C LEU A 82 0.33 43.56 -18.94
N LYS A 83 0.27 44.68 -18.18
CA LYS A 83 1.31 45.08 -17.23
C LYS A 83 1.46 44.10 -16.09
N ASP A 84 0.37 43.57 -15.54
CA ASP A 84 0.38 42.53 -14.50
C ASP A 84 1.03 41.22 -14.96
N ASP A 85 1.08 40.95 -16.26
CA ASP A 85 1.69 39.75 -16.83
C ASP A 85 3.18 39.94 -17.20
N GLU A 86 3.72 41.16 -17.07
CA GLU A 86 5.15 41.39 -17.33
C GLU A 86 6.02 40.88 -16.17
N PRO A 87 7.12 40.18 -16.47
CA PRO A 87 8.11 39.82 -15.48
C PRO A 87 8.87 41.08 -15.04
N THR A 88 8.75 41.43 -13.77
CA THR A 88 9.51 42.54 -13.17
C THR A 88 10.55 42.01 -12.20
N LEU A 89 11.62 42.79 -11.98
CA LEU A 89 12.64 42.48 -11.00
C LEU A 89 12.05 42.30 -9.61
N GLU A 90 11.13 43.17 -9.23
CA GLU A 90 10.41 43.13 -7.97
C GLU A 90 9.62 41.81 -7.79
N LYS A 91 8.90 41.36 -8.83
CA LYS A 91 8.16 40.09 -8.80
C LYS A 91 9.07 38.88 -8.56
N ILE A 92 10.32 38.93 -9.06
CA ILE A 92 11.31 37.86 -8.90
C ILE A 92 11.94 37.95 -7.50
N LEU A 93 12.29 39.15 -7.02
CA LEU A 93 12.90 39.36 -5.71
C LEU A 93 11.95 39.03 -4.57
N THR A 94 10.69 39.44 -4.67
CA THR A 94 9.67 39.21 -3.66
C THR A 94 9.06 37.80 -3.71
N ALA A 95 9.39 37.02 -4.75
CA ALA A 95 8.87 35.66 -4.90
C ALA A 95 9.44 34.73 -3.83
N LYS A 96 8.56 34.06 -3.10
CA LYS A 96 8.94 32.99 -2.16
C LYS A 96 9.37 31.75 -2.95
N ILE A 97 10.66 31.71 -3.33
CA ILE A 97 11.32 30.62 -4.06
C ILE A 97 12.72 30.40 -3.50
N ARG A 98 13.34 29.24 -3.79
CA ARG A 98 14.72 28.98 -3.34
C ARG A 98 15.71 29.93 -4.01
N PHE A 99 16.70 30.42 -3.29
CA PHE A 99 17.73 31.34 -3.76
C PHE A 99 18.40 30.89 -5.08
N LYS A 100 18.74 29.62 -5.21
CA LYS A 100 19.29 29.05 -6.46
C LYS A 100 18.36 29.24 -7.66
N ARG A 101 17.05 29.11 -7.47
CA ARG A 101 16.03 29.32 -8.52
C ARG A 101 15.81 30.79 -8.81
N GLN A 102 15.92 31.62 -7.79
CA GLN A 102 15.86 33.07 -7.94
C GLN A 102 17.03 33.58 -8.80
N LYS A 103 18.27 33.12 -8.52
CA LYS A 103 19.46 33.44 -9.33
C LYS A 103 19.29 33.00 -10.79
N GLU A 104 18.69 31.84 -11.06
CA GLU A 104 18.39 31.37 -12.41
C GLU A 104 17.39 32.29 -13.11
N LEU A 105 16.31 32.70 -12.43
CA LEU A 105 15.33 33.63 -13.00
C LEU A 105 15.92 35.01 -13.28
N PHE A 106 16.87 35.49 -12.49
CA PHE A 106 17.60 36.73 -12.78
C PHE A 106 18.34 36.68 -14.13
N GLN A 107 19.01 35.57 -14.41
CA GLN A 107 19.70 35.41 -15.68
C GLN A 107 18.73 35.51 -16.86
N TRP A 108 17.58 34.84 -16.79
CA TRP A 108 16.53 34.90 -17.80
C TRP A 108 15.91 36.29 -17.92
N PHE A 109 15.69 36.96 -16.77
CA PHE A 109 15.17 38.33 -16.75
C PHE A 109 16.11 39.33 -17.44
N PHE A 110 17.43 39.23 -17.25
CA PHE A 110 18.38 40.08 -17.95
C PHE A 110 18.33 39.85 -19.46
N ILE A 111 18.27 38.60 -19.93
CA ILE A 111 18.13 38.29 -21.36
C ILE A 111 16.83 38.90 -21.90
N TYR A 112 15.72 38.77 -21.15
CA TYR A 112 14.45 39.38 -21.51
C TYR A 112 14.54 40.91 -21.59
N ARG A 113 15.17 41.58 -20.63
CA ARG A 113 15.30 43.03 -20.58
C ARG A 113 16.10 43.59 -21.76
N TYR A 114 17.13 42.89 -22.21
CA TYR A 114 17.99 43.31 -23.33
C TYR A 114 17.52 42.79 -24.70
N SER A 115 16.44 42.04 -24.80
CA SER A 115 15.84 41.62 -26.07
C SER A 115 15.07 42.77 -26.72
N PHE A 116 15.00 42.78 -28.06
CA PHE A 116 14.34 43.86 -28.82
C PHE A 116 12.85 43.98 -28.41
N PRO A 117 12.34 45.19 -28.17
CA PRO A 117 10.93 45.42 -27.91
C PRO A 117 10.06 44.88 -29.05
N ASN A 118 8.95 44.19 -28.71
CA ASN A 118 8.00 43.58 -29.66
C ASN A 118 8.59 42.49 -30.57
N SER A 119 9.74 41.92 -30.26
CA SER A 119 10.23 40.73 -30.96
C SER A 119 9.51 39.46 -30.47
N GLU A 120 9.43 38.46 -31.35
CA GLU A 120 8.89 37.14 -31.03
C GLU A 120 9.68 36.48 -29.89
N ASP A 121 11.00 36.62 -29.91
CA ASP A 121 11.90 36.12 -28.86
C ASP A 121 11.57 36.70 -27.48
N ARG A 122 11.22 37.99 -27.41
CA ARG A 122 10.85 38.65 -26.16
C ARG A 122 9.53 38.09 -25.60
N LEU A 123 8.58 37.79 -26.46
CA LEU A 123 7.29 37.17 -26.05
C LEU A 123 7.52 35.77 -25.50
N ILE A 124 8.34 34.96 -26.16
CA ILE A 124 8.70 33.62 -25.71
C ILE A 124 9.40 33.66 -24.34
N LEU A 125 10.38 34.59 -24.19
CA LEU A 125 11.09 34.78 -22.93
C LEU A 125 10.16 35.23 -21.78
N LYS A 126 9.19 36.08 -22.06
CA LYS A 126 8.18 36.53 -21.11
C LYS A 126 7.35 35.35 -20.58
N GLU A 127 6.84 34.52 -21.49
CA GLU A 127 6.05 33.34 -21.14
C GLU A 127 6.88 32.34 -20.33
N ASP A 128 8.11 32.06 -20.75
CA ASP A 128 9.00 31.10 -20.08
C ASP A 128 9.37 31.55 -18.65
N ILE A 129 9.66 32.84 -18.44
CA ILE A 129 9.93 33.40 -17.10
C ILE A 129 8.70 33.27 -16.18
N ASN A 130 7.52 33.62 -16.68
CA ASN A 130 6.30 33.57 -15.89
C ASN A 130 5.91 32.10 -15.54
N GLU A 131 6.08 31.18 -16.48
CA GLU A 131 5.84 29.76 -16.24
C GLU A 131 6.84 29.18 -15.23
N ARG A 132 8.13 29.50 -15.36
CA ARG A 132 9.18 29.12 -14.39
C ARG A 132 8.92 29.69 -13.00
N LEU A 133 8.54 30.96 -12.92
CA LEU A 133 8.21 31.61 -11.66
C LEU A 133 7.02 30.90 -10.96
N LYS A 134 5.98 30.57 -11.70
CA LYS A 134 4.82 29.82 -11.19
C LYS A 134 5.23 28.43 -10.72
N ARG A 135 6.03 27.70 -11.49
CA ARG A 135 6.54 26.38 -11.14
C ARG A 135 7.39 26.40 -9.88
N TYR A 136 8.34 27.35 -9.78
CA TYR A 136 9.24 27.47 -8.63
C TYR A 136 8.53 27.91 -7.34
N LYS A 137 7.46 28.72 -7.45
CA LYS A 137 6.59 29.02 -6.31
C LYS A 137 5.87 27.79 -5.79
N ASN A 138 5.41 26.91 -6.66
CA ASN A 138 4.77 25.67 -6.27
C ASN A 138 5.79 24.68 -5.64
N GLU A 139 6.96 24.50 -6.27
CA GLU A 139 8.07 23.70 -5.72
C GLU A 139 8.46 24.16 -4.30
N TYR A 140 8.48 25.47 -4.05
CA TYR A 140 8.79 26.01 -2.74
C TYR A 140 7.69 25.77 -1.72
N LYS A 141 6.42 25.89 -2.12
CA LYS A 141 5.28 25.55 -1.24
C LYS A 141 5.32 24.09 -0.80
N ASP A 142 5.56 23.19 -1.77
CA ASP A 142 5.65 21.76 -1.49
C ASP A 142 6.83 21.42 -0.60
N PHE A 143 7.98 22.09 -0.81
CA PHE A 143 9.14 21.94 0.06
C PHE A 143 8.87 22.39 1.49
N ILE A 144 8.25 23.55 1.71
CA ILE A 144 7.91 24.03 3.04
C ILE A 144 6.90 23.12 3.73
N LYS A 145 5.92 22.59 2.97
CA LYS A 145 4.96 21.63 3.49
C LYS A 145 5.67 20.36 3.97
N ASN A 146 6.50 19.75 3.13
CA ASN A 146 7.25 18.55 3.47
C ASN A 146 8.21 18.77 4.64
N LYS A 147 8.90 19.94 4.71
CA LYS A 147 9.78 20.30 5.84
C LYS A 147 8.98 20.40 7.15
N ARG A 148 7.77 20.97 7.13
CA ARG A 148 6.91 21.03 8.33
C ARG A 148 6.47 19.64 8.78
N GLU A 149 6.01 18.81 7.85
CA GLU A 149 5.62 17.42 8.13
C GLU A 149 6.79 16.62 8.73
N PHE A 150 8.00 16.80 8.20
CA PHE A 150 9.20 16.16 8.72
C PHE A 150 9.55 16.63 10.14
N LEU A 151 9.52 17.94 10.41
CA LEU A 151 9.76 18.51 11.75
C LEU A 151 8.70 18.09 12.77
N GLU A 152 7.45 17.91 12.32
CA GLU A 152 6.39 17.37 13.18
C GLU A 152 6.65 15.89 13.52
N MET A 153 7.12 15.10 12.56
CA MET A 153 7.51 13.70 12.79
C MET A 153 8.72 13.60 13.74
N GLU A 154 9.75 14.44 13.58
CA GLU A 154 10.90 14.48 14.51
C GLU A 154 10.48 14.83 15.93
N LYS A 155 9.60 15.81 16.09
CA LYS A 155 9.07 16.18 17.42
C LYS A 155 8.27 15.05 18.06
N ILE A 156 7.51 14.28 17.25
CA ILE A 156 6.78 13.10 17.73
C ILE A 156 7.77 12.01 18.15
N GLU A 157 8.82 11.74 17.36
CA GLU A 157 9.86 10.77 17.71
C GLU A 157 10.63 11.16 18.98
N GLU A 158 11.01 12.44 19.14
CA GLU A 158 11.67 12.92 20.35
C GLU A 158 10.79 12.79 21.59
N GLN A 159 9.48 13.12 21.46
CA GLN A 159 8.53 12.93 22.56
C GLN A 159 8.31 11.44 22.90
N GLU A 160 8.40 10.55 21.92
CA GLU A 160 8.30 9.11 22.18
C GLU A 160 9.56 8.51 22.80
N LYS A 161 10.74 9.11 22.61
CA LYS A 161 12.01 8.68 23.22
C LYS A 161 12.13 9.10 24.69
N ASP A 162 11.24 9.92 25.20
CA ASP A 162 11.28 10.36 26.58
C ASP A 162 10.83 9.25 27.55
N ILE A 163 11.72 8.88 28.47
CA ILE A 163 11.45 7.93 29.57
C ILE A 163 10.20 8.33 30.36
N PHE A 164 9.97 9.62 30.53
CA PHE A 164 8.79 10.13 31.22
C PHE A 164 7.49 9.74 30.49
N THR A 165 7.49 9.79 29.18
CA THR A 165 6.36 9.36 28.35
C THR A 165 6.10 7.85 28.47
N LEU A 166 7.14 7.02 28.51
CA LEU A 166 7.02 5.59 28.76
C LEU A 166 6.46 5.32 30.15
N LYS A 167 6.94 6.04 31.16
CA LYS A 167 6.44 5.93 32.54
C LYS A 167 4.95 6.27 32.63
N ARG A 168 4.51 7.34 31.96
CA ARG A 168 3.09 7.71 31.91
C ARG A 168 2.23 6.65 31.22
N LYS A 169 2.71 6.07 30.10
CA LYS A 169 2.04 4.96 29.42
C LYS A 169 1.95 3.72 30.33
N LEU A 170 3.02 3.39 31.07
CA LEU A 170 3.05 2.29 32.03
C LEU A 170 1.98 2.42 33.12
N PHE A 171 1.83 3.61 33.70
CA PHE A 171 0.80 3.87 34.71
C PHE A 171 -0.63 3.78 34.16
N ALA A 172 -0.82 4.09 32.88
CA ALA A 172 -2.12 4.05 32.21
C ALA A 172 -2.53 2.66 31.70
N ILE A 173 -1.63 1.66 31.76
CA ILE A 173 -1.92 0.31 31.28
C ILE A 173 -2.82 -0.44 32.25
N GLU A 174 -3.92 -0.95 31.73
CA GLU A 174 -4.80 -1.88 32.40
C GLU A 174 -4.39 -3.32 32.06
N THR A 175 -3.70 -3.98 32.96
CA THR A 175 -3.22 -5.36 32.79
C THR A 175 -3.31 -6.13 34.12
N THR A 176 -3.01 -7.43 34.07
CA THR A 176 -2.93 -8.26 35.28
C THR A 176 -1.85 -7.74 36.24
N GLU A 177 -2.00 -8.06 37.52
CA GLU A 177 -1.03 -7.62 38.53
C GLU A 177 0.37 -8.21 38.30
N GLU A 178 0.44 -9.43 37.79
CA GLU A 178 1.69 -10.12 37.43
C GLU A 178 2.41 -9.39 36.28
N ASN A 179 1.71 -9.15 35.18
CA ASN A 179 2.28 -8.39 34.05
C ASN A 179 2.70 -6.98 34.48
N ARG A 180 1.90 -6.33 35.34
CA ARG A 180 2.25 -4.98 35.83
C ARG A 180 3.55 -5.00 36.63
N ARG A 181 3.75 -6.00 37.53
CA ARG A 181 5.00 -6.16 38.27
C ARG A 181 6.20 -6.37 37.37
N LEU A 182 6.08 -7.23 36.36
CA LEU A 182 7.13 -7.48 35.37
C LEU A 182 7.49 -6.21 34.59
N LEU A 183 6.48 -5.47 34.14
CA LEU A 183 6.69 -4.21 33.43
C LEU A 183 7.39 -3.15 34.32
N PHE A 184 7.01 -3.04 35.59
CA PHE A 184 7.70 -2.15 36.54
C PHE A 184 9.14 -2.57 36.80
N GLN A 185 9.40 -3.85 36.95
CA GLN A 185 10.77 -4.39 37.10
C GLN A 185 11.64 -4.01 35.91
N LYS A 186 11.14 -4.27 34.69
CA LYS A 186 11.86 -3.93 33.44
C LYS A 186 12.02 -2.42 33.23
N PHE A 187 11.08 -1.61 33.72
CA PHE A 187 11.19 -0.17 33.68
C PHE A 187 12.32 0.34 34.62
N HIS A 188 12.43 -0.18 35.84
CA HIS A 188 13.51 0.15 36.75
C HIS A 188 14.87 -0.31 36.22
N GLU A 189 14.93 -1.47 35.58
CA GLU A 189 16.14 -1.92 34.89
C GLU A 189 16.55 -0.92 33.78
N LEU A 190 15.59 -0.42 33.00
CA LEU A 190 15.80 0.61 31.97
C LEU A 190 16.29 1.93 32.58
N GLU A 191 15.65 2.42 33.66
CA GLU A 191 16.05 3.66 34.36
C GLU A 191 17.47 3.60 34.95
N SER A 192 17.95 2.40 35.29
CA SER A 192 19.29 2.22 35.90
C SER A 192 20.43 2.13 34.89
N ARG A 193 20.15 2.04 33.59
CA ARG A 193 21.15 1.90 32.53
C ARG A 193 21.53 3.26 31.92
N GLU A 194 22.75 3.38 31.45
CA GLU A 194 23.22 4.57 30.74
C GLU A 194 22.63 4.65 29.33
N TYR A 195 22.23 5.85 28.90
CA TYR A 195 21.55 6.11 27.63
C TYR A 195 22.33 5.65 26.37
N HIS A 196 23.65 5.49 26.45
CA HIS A 196 24.52 5.10 25.34
C HIS A 196 24.88 3.60 25.33
N ASP A 197 24.33 2.80 26.23
CA ASP A 197 24.57 1.36 26.28
C ASP A 197 23.74 0.63 25.23
N GLU A 198 24.35 -0.35 24.53
CA GLU A 198 23.63 -1.18 23.54
C GLU A 198 22.45 -1.93 24.18
N GLU A 199 22.62 -2.38 25.42
CA GLU A 199 21.56 -3.06 26.17
C GLU A 199 20.42 -2.12 26.57
N TYR A 200 20.70 -0.81 26.74
CA TYR A 200 19.65 0.19 26.92
C TYR A 200 18.70 0.22 25.73
N TYR A 201 19.23 0.27 24.51
CA TYR A 201 18.40 0.32 23.32
C TYR A 201 17.59 -0.95 23.09
N LYS A 202 18.15 -2.14 23.41
CA LYS A 202 17.44 -3.42 23.36
C LYS A 202 16.27 -3.42 24.35
N LEU A 203 16.53 -3.03 25.58
CA LEU A 203 15.51 -3.00 26.64
C LEU A 203 14.46 -1.92 26.39
N TYR A 204 14.88 -0.76 25.87
CA TYR A 204 13.98 0.31 25.45
C TYR A 204 13.03 -0.17 24.33
N TYR A 205 13.55 -0.84 23.30
CA TYR A 205 12.74 -1.39 22.22
C TYR A 205 11.76 -2.43 22.72
N TRP A 206 12.23 -3.35 23.56
CA TRP A 206 11.39 -4.34 24.22
C TRP A 206 10.26 -3.68 25.01
N PHE A 207 10.60 -2.72 25.84
CA PHE A 207 9.65 -2.02 26.70
C PHE A 207 8.62 -1.23 25.89
N LYS A 208 9.05 -0.52 24.84
CA LYS A 208 8.17 0.16 23.90
C LYS A 208 7.16 -0.82 23.30
N LYS A 209 7.61 -1.97 22.81
CA LYS A 209 6.75 -3.01 22.23
C LYS A 209 5.81 -3.66 23.27
N ALA A 210 6.29 -3.87 24.48
CA ALA A 210 5.45 -4.39 25.57
C ALA A 210 4.32 -3.41 25.94
N LEU A 211 4.57 -2.10 25.92
CA LEU A 211 3.53 -1.08 26.14
C LEU A 211 2.53 -0.93 24.97
N GLU A 212 2.87 -1.39 23.78
CA GLU A 212 1.97 -1.39 22.61
C GLU A 212 0.97 -2.56 22.63
N LEU A 213 1.19 -3.60 23.44
CA LEU A 213 0.27 -4.74 23.54
C LEU A 213 -1.11 -4.29 24.07
N PRO A 214 -2.20 -4.78 23.45
CA PRO A 214 -3.56 -4.39 23.84
C PRO A 214 -4.08 -5.24 25.00
N TYR A 215 -3.51 -5.13 26.20
CA TYR A 215 -3.81 -5.99 27.35
C TYR A 215 -5.31 -6.16 27.64
N ASN A 216 -6.05 -5.05 27.83
CA ASN A 216 -7.48 -5.07 28.13
C ASN A 216 -8.34 -4.26 27.14
N LYS A 217 -7.77 -3.84 26.04
CA LYS A 217 -8.49 -3.05 25.03
C LYS A 217 -9.40 -3.95 24.19
N ILE A 218 -10.70 -3.80 24.35
CA ILE A 218 -11.72 -4.50 23.58
C ILE A 218 -12.49 -3.47 22.75
N VAL A 219 -12.68 -3.75 21.47
CA VAL A 219 -13.57 -2.96 20.62
C VAL A 219 -14.99 -3.42 20.87
N GLU A 220 -15.84 -2.52 21.34
CA GLU A 220 -17.25 -2.81 21.57
C GLU A 220 -17.97 -3.05 20.23
N ILE A 221 -18.56 -4.23 20.09
CA ILE A 221 -19.43 -4.54 18.98
C ILE A 221 -20.80 -3.94 19.29
N LYS A 222 -21.05 -2.73 18.79
CA LYS A 222 -22.32 -2.03 19.04
C LYS A 222 -23.46 -2.76 18.34
N SER A 223 -24.26 -3.48 19.11
CA SER A 223 -25.55 -3.97 18.65
C SER A 223 -26.53 -3.96 19.82
N ASP A 224 -27.47 -3.05 19.78
CA ASP A 224 -28.61 -3.03 20.69
C ASP A 224 -29.54 -4.24 20.48
N ASP A 225 -29.39 -4.92 19.35
CA ASP A 225 -30.17 -6.09 18.94
C ASP A 225 -29.31 -7.05 18.10
N THR A 226 -28.98 -8.19 18.67
CA THR A 226 -28.21 -9.27 18.01
C THR A 226 -28.90 -9.74 16.72
N THR A 227 -30.23 -9.76 16.69
CA THR A 227 -31.00 -10.16 15.52
C THR A 227 -30.77 -9.22 14.35
N ARG A 228 -30.78 -7.91 14.58
CA ARG A 228 -30.49 -6.91 13.56
C ARG A 228 -29.05 -6.99 13.06
N LEU A 229 -28.11 -7.26 13.95
CA LEU A 229 -26.69 -7.46 13.56
C LEU A 229 -26.55 -8.67 12.63
N LEU A 230 -27.15 -9.82 13.00
CA LEU A 230 -27.12 -11.03 12.17
C LEU A 230 -27.82 -10.81 10.81
N GLN A 231 -28.93 -10.09 10.75
CA GLN A 231 -29.58 -9.71 9.51
C GLN A 231 -28.67 -8.82 8.64
N HIS A 232 -27.96 -7.88 9.25
CA HIS A 232 -27.01 -7.02 8.54
C HIS A 232 -25.82 -7.82 8.01
N ILE A 233 -25.28 -8.77 8.80
CA ILE A 233 -24.23 -9.69 8.36
C ILE A 233 -24.74 -10.50 7.16
N ARG A 234 -25.95 -11.07 7.25
CA ARG A 234 -26.55 -11.85 6.17
C ARG A 234 -26.65 -11.03 4.88
N SER A 235 -27.23 -9.85 4.93
CA SER A 235 -27.41 -8.99 3.76
C SER A 235 -26.07 -8.54 3.14
N SER A 236 -25.03 -8.40 3.94
CA SER A 236 -23.70 -8.04 3.47
C SER A 236 -22.97 -9.24 2.83
N LEU A 237 -23.11 -10.44 3.42
CA LEU A 237 -22.62 -11.67 2.80
C LEU A 237 -23.32 -11.94 1.46
N ASP A 238 -24.61 -11.63 1.33
CA ASP A 238 -25.36 -11.77 0.07
C ASP A 238 -24.86 -10.83 -1.03
N ARG A 239 -24.34 -9.67 -0.66
CA ARG A 239 -23.71 -8.73 -1.61
C ARG A 239 -22.30 -9.13 -2.05
N GLU A 240 -21.53 -9.77 -1.15
CA GLU A 240 -20.12 -10.11 -1.42
C GLU A 240 -19.95 -11.50 -2.01
N LEU A 241 -20.86 -12.43 -1.70
CA LEU A 241 -20.77 -13.83 -2.06
C LEU A 241 -22.01 -14.29 -2.81
N PHE A 242 -21.81 -14.79 -4.01
CA PHE A 242 -22.88 -15.37 -4.81
C PHE A 242 -23.24 -16.78 -4.29
N GLY A 243 -24.52 -17.05 -4.10
CA GLY A 243 -25.01 -18.36 -3.63
C GLY A 243 -24.50 -18.72 -2.23
N MET A 244 -24.05 -19.97 -2.07
CA MET A 244 -23.43 -20.49 -0.82
C MET A 244 -24.31 -20.37 0.43
N GLU A 245 -25.60 -20.61 0.31
CA GLU A 245 -26.59 -20.43 1.40
C GLU A 245 -26.18 -21.16 2.69
N LYS A 246 -25.80 -22.45 2.59
CA LYS A 246 -25.37 -23.25 3.74
C LYS A 246 -24.12 -22.67 4.43
N VAL A 247 -23.17 -22.12 3.65
CA VAL A 247 -21.94 -21.48 4.17
C VAL A 247 -22.32 -20.23 4.96
N LYS A 248 -23.21 -19.40 4.42
CA LYS A 248 -23.68 -18.16 5.08
C LYS A 248 -24.43 -18.48 6.37
N GLU A 249 -25.27 -19.53 6.39
CA GLU A 249 -25.97 -19.99 7.60
C GLU A 249 -24.97 -20.44 8.68
N GLN A 250 -23.95 -21.22 8.32
CA GLN A 250 -22.92 -21.67 9.27
C GLN A 250 -22.09 -20.51 9.81
N ILE A 251 -21.77 -19.52 8.96
CA ILE A 251 -21.08 -18.29 9.40
C ILE A 251 -21.94 -17.52 10.40
N LEU A 252 -23.23 -17.35 10.14
CA LEU A 252 -24.14 -16.68 11.06
C LEU A 252 -24.24 -17.40 12.40
N LEU A 253 -24.32 -18.73 12.37
CA LEU A 253 -24.32 -19.55 13.60
C LEU A 253 -23.01 -19.40 14.39
N TYR A 254 -21.87 -19.43 13.71
CA TYR A 254 -20.56 -19.20 14.33
C TYR A 254 -20.48 -17.81 14.99
N VAL A 255 -20.89 -16.77 14.27
CA VAL A 255 -20.90 -15.40 14.79
C VAL A 255 -21.84 -15.26 15.99
N HIS A 256 -23.05 -15.80 15.89
CA HIS A 256 -24.00 -15.82 17.00
C HIS A 256 -23.38 -16.46 18.25
N ASN A 257 -22.81 -17.65 18.11
CA ASN A 257 -22.21 -18.37 19.22
C ASN A 257 -21.02 -17.59 19.83
N LYS A 258 -20.17 -17.01 19.02
CA LYS A 258 -19.01 -16.22 19.48
C LYS A 258 -19.43 -14.95 20.22
N LEU A 259 -20.54 -14.33 19.83
CA LEU A 259 -21.08 -13.13 20.48
C LEU A 259 -21.81 -13.46 21.78
N MET A 260 -22.60 -14.53 21.82
CA MET A 260 -23.44 -14.88 22.98
C MET A 260 -22.67 -15.68 24.04
N PHE A 261 -21.67 -16.47 23.61
CA PHE A 261 -20.92 -17.37 24.49
C PHE A 261 -19.41 -17.23 24.32
N PRO A 262 -18.83 -16.02 24.53
CA PRO A 262 -17.41 -15.77 24.24
C PRO A 262 -16.44 -16.64 25.05
N SER A 263 -16.85 -17.10 26.25
CA SER A 263 -15.99 -17.91 27.11
C SER A 263 -16.04 -19.42 26.85
N THR A 264 -17.09 -19.92 26.18
CA THR A 264 -17.31 -21.37 26.03
C THR A 264 -17.02 -21.91 24.65
N GLN A 265 -16.99 -21.05 23.60
CA GLN A 265 -16.81 -21.49 22.23
C GLN A 265 -15.86 -20.59 21.45
N SER A 266 -14.62 -20.48 21.91
CA SER A 266 -13.55 -19.79 21.19
C SER A 266 -12.88 -20.66 20.12
N GLN A 267 -13.62 -21.57 19.47
CA GLN A 267 -13.05 -22.40 18.42
C GLN A 267 -12.55 -21.56 17.26
N CYS A 268 -11.42 -21.96 16.70
CA CYS A 268 -10.90 -21.40 15.45
C CYS A 268 -11.87 -21.72 14.31
N LEU A 269 -12.24 -20.74 13.50
CA LEU A 269 -13.06 -20.95 12.30
C LEU A 269 -12.17 -21.38 11.14
N GLY A 270 -12.38 -22.58 10.60
CA GLY A 270 -11.68 -23.09 9.42
C GLY A 270 -12.54 -22.98 8.16
N LEU A 271 -12.13 -22.14 7.21
CA LEU A 271 -12.73 -22.03 5.89
C LEU A 271 -11.98 -22.96 4.92
N ILE A 272 -12.57 -24.11 4.59
CA ILE A 272 -11.95 -25.12 3.73
C ILE A 272 -12.61 -25.14 2.36
N GLY A 273 -11.79 -25.13 1.30
CA GLY A 273 -12.28 -25.18 -0.07
C GLY A 273 -11.23 -24.76 -1.09
N PRO A 274 -11.53 -24.90 -2.38
CA PRO A 274 -10.58 -24.61 -3.45
C PRO A 274 -10.13 -23.15 -3.46
N PRO A 275 -8.98 -22.84 -4.09
CA PRO A 275 -8.51 -21.46 -4.20
C PRO A 275 -9.49 -20.60 -5.02
N GLY A 276 -9.67 -19.34 -4.60
CA GLY A 276 -10.50 -18.38 -5.33
C GLY A 276 -12.00 -18.45 -5.10
N VAL A 277 -12.47 -19.21 -4.09
CA VAL A 277 -13.91 -19.27 -3.72
C VAL A 277 -14.38 -18.14 -2.78
N GLY A 278 -13.48 -17.27 -2.31
CA GLY A 278 -13.85 -16.13 -1.47
C GLY A 278 -13.56 -16.28 0.02
N LYS A 279 -12.71 -17.22 0.46
CA LYS A 279 -12.36 -17.43 1.88
C LYS A 279 -11.92 -16.14 2.58
N THR A 280 -10.97 -15.41 2.01
CA THR A 280 -10.49 -14.14 2.53
C THR A 280 -11.57 -13.04 2.49
N SER A 281 -12.42 -13.04 1.47
CA SER A 281 -13.52 -12.07 1.35
C SER A 281 -14.55 -12.22 2.48
N ILE A 282 -14.81 -13.46 2.94
CA ILE A 282 -15.68 -13.73 4.09
C ILE A 282 -15.12 -13.06 5.36
N ALA A 283 -13.82 -13.27 5.65
CA ALA A 283 -13.19 -12.71 6.83
C ALA A 283 -13.15 -11.17 6.82
N LEU A 284 -12.84 -10.58 5.65
CA LEU A 284 -12.88 -9.13 5.47
C LEU A 284 -14.29 -8.55 5.59
N CYS A 285 -15.29 -9.26 5.07
CA CYS A 285 -16.70 -8.88 5.21
C CYS A 285 -17.12 -8.85 6.68
N LEU A 286 -16.77 -9.89 7.46
CA LEU A 286 -17.03 -9.95 8.90
C LEU A 286 -16.35 -8.78 9.64
N SER A 287 -15.08 -8.50 9.36
CA SER A 287 -14.35 -7.37 9.95
C SER A 287 -15.06 -6.04 9.70
N SER A 288 -15.44 -5.80 8.46
CA SER A 288 -16.11 -4.56 8.03
C SER A 288 -17.45 -4.35 8.75
N ILE A 289 -18.26 -5.40 8.90
CA ILE A 289 -19.59 -5.32 9.50
C ILE A 289 -19.51 -5.20 11.03
N LEU A 290 -18.67 -6.04 11.64
CA LEU A 290 -18.46 -6.03 13.08
C LEU A 290 -17.67 -4.81 13.55
N LYS A 291 -17.04 -4.08 12.60
CA LYS A 291 -16.15 -2.93 12.85
C LYS A 291 -15.00 -3.26 13.79
N ILE A 292 -14.50 -4.49 13.70
CA ILE A 292 -13.32 -4.96 14.42
C ILE A 292 -12.12 -5.01 13.47
N PRO A 293 -10.91 -4.68 13.95
CA PRO A 293 -9.70 -4.70 13.13
C PRO A 293 -9.41 -6.09 12.57
N PHE A 294 -8.74 -6.12 11.42
CA PHE A 294 -8.36 -7.32 10.68
C PHE A 294 -6.86 -7.35 10.45
N GLU A 295 -6.23 -8.47 10.72
CA GLU A 295 -4.82 -8.72 10.42
C GLU A 295 -4.69 -10.08 9.75
N GLN A 296 -3.81 -10.19 8.75
CA GLN A 296 -3.58 -11.43 8.01
C GLN A 296 -2.17 -11.94 8.20
N ILE A 297 -2.04 -13.21 8.50
CA ILE A 297 -0.78 -13.95 8.59
C ILE A 297 -0.81 -15.05 7.52
N SER A 298 0.20 -15.09 6.65
CA SER A 298 0.41 -16.23 5.76
C SER A 298 1.29 -17.25 6.45
N LEU A 299 0.80 -18.48 6.55
CA LEU A 299 1.51 -19.61 7.14
C LEU A 299 2.27 -20.45 6.09
N GLY A 300 2.13 -20.07 4.81
CA GLY A 300 2.86 -20.74 3.72
C GLY A 300 4.36 -20.46 3.77
N GLY A 301 5.15 -21.54 3.77
CA GLY A 301 6.61 -21.44 3.75
C GLY A 301 7.28 -21.18 5.11
N ILE A 302 6.55 -21.27 6.21
CA ILE A 302 7.11 -21.13 7.55
C ILE A 302 7.88 -22.42 7.92
N THR A 303 9.16 -22.26 8.23
CA THR A 303 10.05 -23.37 8.60
C THR A 303 10.42 -23.40 10.07
N HIS A 304 10.23 -22.31 10.81
CA HIS A 304 10.62 -22.19 12.24
C HIS A 304 9.50 -21.65 13.09
N ALA A 305 9.39 -22.19 14.32
CA ALA A 305 8.41 -21.75 15.32
C ALA A 305 8.63 -20.29 15.80
N ASP A 306 9.87 -19.81 15.68
CA ASP A 306 10.24 -18.43 16.03
C ASP A 306 9.47 -17.37 15.22
N PHE A 307 9.01 -17.71 14.03
CA PHE A 307 8.11 -16.85 13.28
C PHE A 307 6.82 -16.56 14.08
N ILE A 308 6.28 -17.58 14.78
CA ILE A 308 5.03 -17.46 15.53
C ILE A 308 5.27 -16.87 16.91
N LYS A 309 6.30 -17.38 17.63
CA LYS A 309 6.59 -17.07 19.03
C LYS A 309 7.66 -16.01 19.27
N GLY A 310 8.35 -15.54 18.21
CA GLY A 310 9.45 -14.59 18.35
C GLY A 310 10.76 -15.21 18.80
N HIS A 311 11.80 -14.40 18.78
CA HIS A 311 13.13 -14.73 19.30
C HIS A 311 13.29 -14.10 20.68
N ASP A 312 14.06 -14.76 21.56
CA ASP A 312 14.42 -14.20 22.87
C ASP A 312 15.03 -12.78 22.69
N PHE A 313 14.62 -11.83 23.50
CA PHE A 313 15.02 -10.42 23.39
C PHE A 313 16.51 -10.20 23.64
N THR A 314 17.22 -11.17 24.23
CA THR A 314 18.66 -11.12 24.45
C THR A 314 19.48 -11.15 23.15
N PHE A 315 18.92 -11.70 22.08
CA PHE A 315 19.60 -11.74 20.78
C PHE A 315 19.57 -10.39 20.07
N VAL A 316 20.67 -10.09 19.34
CA VAL A 316 20.73 -8.90 18.49
C VAL A 316 19.73 -9.02 17.34
N GLY A 317 18.89 -8.00 17.17
CA GLY A 317 17.87 -8.00 16.12
C GLY A 317 16.62 -8.82 16.43
N SER A 318 16.44 -9.25 17.69
CA SER A 318 15.22 -9.94 18.15
C SER A 318 13.96 -9.11 17.88
N LYS A 319 12.88 -9.82 17.54
CA LYS A 319 11.56 -9.22 17.26
C LYS A 319 10.48 -10.08 17.89
N PRO A 320 9.34 -9.48 18.28
CA PRO A 320 8.16 -10.22 18.67
C PRO A 320 7.74 -11.21 17.58
N GLY A 321 7.16 -12.33 17.98
CA GLY A 321 6.53 -13.25 17.05
C GLY A 321 5.37 -12.62 16.30
N GLN A 322 4.98 -13.26 15.20
CA GLN A 322 3.94 -12.71 14.33
C GLN A 322 2.59 -12.58 15.03
N ILE A 323 2.27 -13.46 15.99
CA ILE A 323 1.01 -13.38 16.79
C ILE A 323 1.01 -12.10 17.64
N ALA A 324 2.08 -11.88 18.41
CA ALA A 324 2.19 -10.69 19.25
C ALA A 324 2.27 -9.39 18.42
N SER A 325 2.99 -9.43 17.30
CA SER A 325 3.06 -8.31 16.34
C SER A 325 1.70 -7.99 15.74
N SER A 326 0.91 -9.00 15.38
CA SER A 326 -0.44 -8.80 14.87
C SER A 326 -1.38 -8.21 15.92
N LEU A 327 -1.24 -8.60 17.18
CA LEU A 327 -2.00 -7.96 18.27
C LEU A 327 -1.67 -6.48 18.43
N ILE A 328 -0.39 -6.12 18.34
CA ILE A 328 0.04 -4.72 18.39
C ILE A 328 -0.59 -3.94 17.22
N ASN A 329 -0.62 -4.51 16.02
CA ASN A 329 -1.25 -3.88 14.85
C ASN A 329 -2.78 -3.76 14.99
N LEU A 330 -3.44 -4.80 15.50
CA LEU A 330 -4.89 -4.80 15.79
C LEU A 330 -5.28 -3.77 16.87
N LYS A 331 -4.39 -3.45 17.79
CA LYS A 331 -4.63 -2.52 18.92
C LYS A 331 -5.79 -2.90 19.82
N CYS A 332 -6.29 -4.13 19.73
CA CYS A 332 -7.39 -4.68 20.54
C CYS A 332 -7.25 -6.19 20.72
N LYS A 333 -7.89 -6.73 21.76
CA LYS A 333 -7.91 -8.16 22.10
C LYS A 333 -8.89 -8.99 21.26
N ASN A 334 -9.86 -8.36 20.62
CA ASN A 334 -10.97 -9.03 19.93
C ASN A 334 -11.01 -8.76 18.43
N GLY A 335 -9.87 -8.45 17.82
CA GLY A 335 -9.74 -8.35 16.38
C GLY A 335 -9.83 -9.70 15.68
N ILE A 336 -9.94 -9.67 14.34
CA ILE A 336 -9.86 -10.87 13.50
C ILE A 336 -8.41 -11.11 13.12
N LEU A 337 -7.90 -12.29 13.47
CA LEU A 337 -6.62 -12.79 13.00
C LEU A 337 -6.85 -13.89 11.97
N PHE A 338 -6.60 -13.55 10.71
CA PHE A 338 -6.79 -14.44 9.58
C PHE A 338 -5.49 -15.16 9.23
N MET A 339 -5.48 -16.48 9.39
CA MET A 339 -4.35 -17.36 9.11
C MET A 339 -4.55 -18.04 7.76
N ASP A 340 -3.80 -17.61 6.76
CA ASP A 340 -3.90 -18.13 5.39
C ASP A 340 -2.93 -19.29 5.15
N GLU A 341 -3.30 -20.19 4.24
CA GLU A 341 -2.52 -21.39 3.89
C GLU A 341 -2.23 -22.30 5.11
N PHE A 342 -3.23 -22.46 5.96
CA PHE A 342 -3.11 -23.18 7.23
C PHE A 342 -2.73 -24.67 7.05
N GLU A 343 -3.06 -25.29 5.95
CA GLU A 343 -2.70 -26.68 5.61
C GLU A 343 -1.20 -26.89 5.41
N LYS A 344 -0.45 -25.83 5.05
CA LYS A 344 0.98 -25.96 4.70
C LYS A 344 1.93 -26.11 5.89
N ILE A 345 1.40 -26.00 7.11
CA ILE A 345 2.21 -26.09 8.34
C ILE A 345 2.46 -27.52 8.82
N SER A 346 1.78 -28.51 8.23
CA SER A 346 1.70 -29.91 8.74
C SER A 346 3.06 -30.62 8.84
N ASP A 347 4.08 -30.16 8.12
CA ASP A 347 5.39 -30.81 8.08
C ASP A 347 6.33 -30.35 9.21
N ASN A 348 5.95 -29.30 9.96
CA ASN A 348 6.79 -28.75 11.04
C ASN A 348 6.11 -28.90 12.41
N LYS A 349 6.58 -29.88 13.20
CA LYS A 349 6.02 -30.19 14.52
C LYS A 349 6.09 -29.01 15.50
N ASP A 350 7.13 -28.20 15.45
CA ASP A 350 7.30 -27.09 16.38
C ASP A 350 6.34 -25.94 16.08
N VAL A 351 6.06 -25.71 14.80
CA VAL A 351 5.03 -24.77 14.35
C VAL A 351 3.65 -25.29 14.74
N VAL A 352 3.35 -26.57 14.51
CA VAL A 352 2.09 -27.22 14.91
C VAL A 352 1.89 -27.11 16.43
N ASN A 353 2.88 -27.45 17.25
CA ASN A 353 2.80 -27.32 18.70
C ASN A 353 2.51 -25.88 19.15
N SER A 354 3.13 -24.90 18.50
CA SER A 354 2.89 -23.48 18.80
C SER A 354 1.44 -23.08 18.49
N LEU A 355 0.90 -23.55 17.37
CA LEU A 355 -0.49 -23.30 16.99
C LEU A 355 -1.51 -24.06 17.86
N LEU A 356 -1.16 -25.25 18.34
CA LEU A 356 -1.99 -25.98 19.30
C LEU A 356 -2.24 -25.15 20.57
N HIS A 357 -1.21 -24.50 21.12
CA HIS A 357 -1.37 -23.60 22.28
C HIS A 357 -2.25 -22.39 21.99
N ILE A 358 -2.13 -21.82 20.79
CA ILE A 358 -2.88 -20.62 20.37
C ILE A 358 -4.36 -20.95 20.14
N THR A 359 -4.64 -22.10 19.52
CA THR A 359 -6.01 -22.52 19.16
C THR A 359 -6.73 -23.21 20.30
N ASP A 360 -6.04 -23.61 21.37
CA ASP A 360 -6.63 -24.25 22.54
C ASP A 360 -7.24 -23.22 23.50
N THR A 361 -8.54 -23.25 23.66
CA THR A 361 -9.28 -22.31 24.53
C THR A 361 -8.91 -22.40 26.01
N SER A 362 -8.34 -23.53 26.46
CA SER A 362 -7.88 -23.71 27.84
C SER A 362 -6.52 -23.06 28.11
N GLN A 363 -5.70 -22.89 27.08
CA GLN A 363 -4.31 -22.43 27.17
C GLN A 363 -4.07 -21.04 26.59
N ASN A 364 -4.88 -20.59 25.63
CA ASN A 364 -4.67 -19.35 24.91
C ASN A 364 -4.81 -18.06 25.74
N LYS A 365 -5.31 -18.15 26.99
CA LYS A 365 -5.33 -17.02 27.94
C LYS A 365 -3.93 -16.65 28.45
N ASN A 366 -3.01 -17.60 28.43
CA ASN A 366 -1.65 -17.45 28.93
C ASN A 366 -0.65 -17.77 27.81
N PHE A 367 -0.77 -17.10 26.68
CA PHE A 367 0.20 -17.22 25.60
C PHE A 367 1.47 -16.45 25.96
N HIS A 368 2.63 -17.08 25.81
CA HIS A 368 3.95 -16.49 26.02
C HIS A 368 4.67 -16.39 24.70
N ASP A 369 5.06 -15.18 24.35
CA ASP A 369 5.93 -14.90 23.22
C ASP A 369 7.38 -14.83 23.72
N ASN A 370 8.31 -15.45 23.02
CA ASN A 370 9.72 -15.54 23.46
C ASN A 370 10.37 -14.15 23.61
N PHE A 371 9.99 -13.19 22.78
CA PHE A 371 10.47 -11.82 22.86
C PHE A 371 10.01 -11.13 24.15
N PHE A 372 8.76 -11.34 24.56
CA PHE A 372 8.20 -10.73 25.77
C PHE A 372 8.49 -11.54 27.03
N GLY A 373 8.99 -12.78 26.90
CA GLY A 373 9.34 -13.64 28.02
C GLY A 373 8.15 -14.01 28.89
N GLU A 374 8.19 -13.63 30.17
CA GLU A 374 7.17 -14.00 31.16
C GLU A 374 5.84 -13.24 31.03
N ILE A 375 5.76 -12.22 30.16
CA ILE A 375 4.50 -11.50 29.96
C ILE A 375 3.45 -12.43 29.35
N ALA A 376 2.36 -12.65 30.10
CA ALA A 376 1.22 -13.42 29.61
C ALA A 376 0.34 -12.55 28.71
N ILE A 377 0.07 -13.04 27.49
CA ILE A 377 -0.77 -12.40 26.49
C ILE A 377 -2.08 -13.21 26.37
N ASP A 378 -3.21 -12.56 26.63
CA ASP A 378 -4.52 -13.20 26.55
C ASP A 378 -5.09 -13.15 25.13
N LEU A 379 -5.15 -14.31 24.47
CA LEU A 379 -5.67 -14.49 23.11
C LEU A 379 -7.13 -14.97 23.06
N SER A 380 -7.81 -15.13 24.22
CA SER A 380 -9.13 -15.79 24.30
C SER A 380 -10.24 -15.06 23.54
N ASN A 381 -10.12 -13.75 23.36
CA ASN A 381 -11.10 -12.94 22.66
C ASN A 381 -10.83 -12.77 21.17
N ILE A 382 -9.67 -13.19 20.68
CA ILE A 382 -9.32 -13.11 19.26
C ILE A 382 -10.25 -14.00 18.43
N TRP A 383 -10.64 -13.48 17.27
CA TRP A 383 -11.37 -14.24 16.25
C TRP A 383 -10.35 -14.89 15.32
N PHE A 384 -9.96 -16.13 15.65
CA PHE A 384 -9.09 -16.91 14.78
C PHE A 384 -9.89 -17.46 13.60
N ILE A 385 -9.51 -17.06 12.38
CA ILE A 385 -10.12 -17.56 11.15
C ILE A 385 -8.98 -18.12 10.28
N CYS A 386 -9.05 -19.40 9.96
CA CYS A 386 -8.07 -20.08 9.12
C CYS A 386 -8.63 -20.29 7.71
N SER A 387 -7.83 -20.06 6.69
CA SER A 387 -8.14 -20.47 5.33
C SER A 387 -7.24 -21.65 4.93
N MET A 388 -7.84 -22.66 4.31
CA MET A 388 -7.15 -23.86 3.88
C MET A 388 -7.81 -24.48 2.64
N ASN A 389 -7.03 -25.21 1.86
CA ASN A 389 -7.56 -25.99 0.74
C ASN A 389 -7.95 -27.38 1.18
N ASP A 390 -7.15 -27.99 2.06
CA ASP A 390 -7.37 -29.29 2.67
C ASP A 390 -7.25 -29.22 4.19
N LYS A 391 -7.79 -30.24 4.88
CA LYS A 391 -7.68 -30.33 6.32
C LYS A 391 -6.22 -30.53 6.75
N PRO A 392 -5.79 -29.96 7.89
CA PRO A 392 -4.48 -30.25 8.46
C PRO A 392 -4.31 -31.75 8.70
N VAL A 393 -3.11 -32.26 8.48
CA VAL A 393 -2.76 -33.67 8.71
C VAL A 393 -2.78 -33.99 10.21
N ASP A 394 -2.41 -33.04 11.04
CA ASP A 394 -2.42 -33.22 12.51
C ASP A 394 -3.85 -33.25 13.06
N LYS A 395 -4.20 -34.37 13.68
CA LYS A 395 -5.55 -34.59 14.24
C LYS A 395 -5.87 -33.66 15.41
N ALA A 396 -4.89 -33.43 16.31
CA ALA A 396 -5.11 -32.62 17.49
C ALA A 396 -5.40 -31.16 17.10
N LEU A 397 -4.75 -30.66 16.07
CA LEU A 397 -5.03 -29.34 15.51
C LEU A 397 -6.38 -29.31 14.79
N SER A 398 -6.68 -30.35 14.02
CA SER A 398 -7.95 -30.49 13.30
C SER A 398 -9.16 -30.49 14.25
N ASP A 399 -9.05 -31.13 15.41
CA ASP A 399 -10.15 -31.23 16.37
C ASP A 399 -10.51 -29.90 17.07
N ARG A 400 -9.61 -28.89 16.98
CA ARG A 400 -9.81 -27.55 17.56
C ARG A 400 -10.45 -26.55 16.61
N ILE A 401 -10.69 -26.97 15.38
CA ILE A 401 -11.17 -26.09 14.31
C ILE A 401 -12.62 -26.42 13.96
N PHE A 402 -13.46 -25.41 13.96
CA PHE A 402 -14.82 -25.50 13.42
C PHE A 402 -14.80 -25.29 11.90
N TYR A 403 -15.04 -26.35 11.15
CA TYR A 403 -14.91 -26.31 9.69
C TYR A 403 -16.19 -25.87 8.99
N ILE A 404 -16.05 -24.90 8.09
CA ILE A 404 -17.05 -24.55 7.09
C ILE A 404 -16.49 -24.92 5.72
N LYS A 405 -17.11 -25.89 5.07
CA LYS A 405 -16.73 -26.32 3.72
C LYS A 405 -17.36 -25.39 2.69
N ILE A 406 -16.51 -24.85 1.82
CA ILE A 406 -16.89 -23.99 0.71
C ILE A 406 -16.63 -24.75 -0.58
N ASP A 407 -17.69 -25.10 -1.29
CA ASP A 407 -17.58 -25.80 -2.54
C ASP A 407 -17.22 -24.84 -3.69
N GLY A 408 -16.66 -25.38 -4.77
CA GLY A 408 -16.36 -24.61 -5.97
C GLY A 408 -17.64 -24.19 -6.72
N TYR A 409 -17.50 -23.24 -7.63
CA TYR A 409 -18.61 -22.74 -8.43
C TYR A 409 -18.83 -23.58 -9.70
N SER A 410 -20.07 -23.90 -9.97
CA SER A 410 -20.51 -24.50 -11.25
C SER A 410 -20.33 -23.48 -12.40
N LYS A 411 -20.31 -23.97 -13.64
CA LYS A 411 -20.22 -23.10 -14.82
C LYS A 411 -21.35 -22.05 -14.89
N LYS A 412 -22.57 -22.43 -14.51
CA LYS A 412 -23.72 -21.52 -14.48
C LYS A 412 -23.53 -20.39 -13.45
N GLU A 413 -23.07 -20.76 -12.26
CA GLU A 413 -22.78 -19.79 -11.20
C GLU A 413 -21.64 -18.85 -11.60
N LYS A 414 -20.59 -19.35 -12.25
CA LYS A 414 -19.49 -18.53 -12.77
C LYS A 414 -19.98 -17.50 -13.80
N ILE A 415 -20.90 -17.87 -14.70
CA ILE A 415 -21.51 -16.93 -15.65
C ILE A 415 -22.23 -15.80 -14.92
N GLU A 416 -23.04 -16.16 -13.92
CA GLU A 416 -23.79 -15.18 -13.15
C GLU A 416 -22.89 -14.27 -12.32
N ILE A 417 -21.83 -14.83 -11.71
CA ILE A 417 -20.82 -14.06 -10.97
C ILE A 417 -20.10 -13.06 -11.90
N VAL A 418 -19.79 -13.44 -13.14
CA VAL A 418 -19.18 -12.50 -14.10
C VAL A 418 -20.11 -11.35 -14.38
N LYS A 419 -21.40 -11.62 -14.66
CA LYS A 419 -22.38 -10.59 -15.00
C LYS A 419 -22.67 -9.65 -13.85
N SER A 420 -22.95 -10.22 -12.67
CA SER A 420 -23.47 -9.45 -11.54
C SER A 420 -22.38 -8.80 -10.68
N TYR A 421 -21.13 -9.33 -10.70
CA TYR A 421 -20.07 -8.88 -9.80
C TYR A 421 -18.75 -8.54 -10.50
N LEU A 422 -18.19 -9.44 -11.32
CA LEU A 422 -16.83 -9.26 -11.83
C LEU A 422 -16.76 -8.17 -12.91
N LEU A 423 -17.69 -8.17 -13.85
CA LEU A 423 -17.72 -7.21 -14.94
C LEU A 423 -18.00 -5.78 -14.43
N PRO A 424 -19.07 -5.50 -13.65
CA PRO A 424 -19.34 -4.17 -13.11
C PRO A 424 -18.18 -3.65 -12.25
N ARG A 425 -17.60 -4.50 -11.38
CA ARG A 425 -16.48 -4.13 -10.53
C ARG A 425 -15.21 -3.81 -11.33
N SER A 426 -14.94 -4.57 -12.40
CA SER A 426 -13.78 -4.34 -13.27
C SER A 426 -13.93 -3.04 -14.06
N LEU A 427 -15.11 -2.73 -14.56
CA LEU A 427 -15.42 -1.47 -15.25
C LEU A 427 -15.25 -0.27 -14.31
N LYS A 428 -15.83 -0.34 -13.12
CA LYS A 428 -15.71 0.71 -12.10
C LYS A 428 -14.27 0.99 -11.69
N ASN A 429 -13.42 -0.04 -11.59
CA ASN A 429 -12.01 0.11 -11.22
C ASN A 429 -11.20 0.94 -12.25
N ILE A 430 -11.63 0.96 -13.50
CA ILE A 430 -10.99 1.71 -14.61
C ILE A 430 -11.73 3.02 -14.90
N GLY A 431 -12.82 3.30 -14.16
CA GLY A 431 -13.64 4.52 -14.34
C GLY A 431 -14.62 4.45 -15.52
N LEU A 432 -14.94 3.24 -16.00
CA LEU A 432 -15.93 3.01 -17.05
C LEU A 432 -17.32 2.78 -16.44
N LYS A 433 -18.36 3.03 -17.23
CA LYS A 433 -19.76 2.77 -16.87
C LYS A 433 -20.12 1.31 -17.21
N ASP A 434 -21.12 0.78 -16.51
CA ASP A 434 -21.60 -0.59 -16.74
C ASP A 434 -22.16 -0.79 -18.17
N THR A 435 -22.52 0.29 -18.85
CA THR A 435 -23.02 0.31 -20.23
C THR A 435 -21.93 0.37 -21.30
N ASP A 436 -20.67 0.56 -20.91
CA ASP A 436 -19.59 0.81 -21.88
C ASP A 436 -19.06 -0.50 -22.53
N VAL A 437 -19.21 -1.63 -21.85
CA VAL A 437 -18.77 -2.93 -22.39
C VAL A 437 -19.83 -3.99 -22.16
N PHE A 438 -20.23 -4.67 -23.24
CA PHE A 438 -21.22 -5.76 -23.22
C PHE A 438 -20.58 -7.10 -23.51
N MET A 439 -20.92 -8.10 -22.67
CA MET A 439 -20.57 -9.51 -22.83
C MET A 439 -21.84 -10.35 -22.75
N ASN A 440 -22.17 -11.07 -23.82
CA ASN A 440 -23.27 -12.01 -23.76
C ASN A 440 -22.87 -13.34 -23.08
N GLU A 441 -23.84 -14.20 -22.74
CA GLU A 441 -23.58 -15.45 -22.02
C GLU A 441 -22.66 -16.40 -22.77
N ASN A 442 -22.78 -16.46 -24.10
CA ASN A 442 -21.94 -17.30 -24.92
C ASN A 442 -20.47 -16.88 -24.86
N ILE A 443 -20.24 -15.57 -24.85
CA ILE A 443 -18.90 -14.98 -24.72
C ILE A 443 -18.31 -15.29 -23.36
N ILE A 444 -19.08 -15.10 -22.28
CA ILE A 444 -18.65 -15.45 -20.92
C ILE A 444 -18.35 -16.94 -20.81
N SER A 445 -19.21 -17.80 -21.39
CA SER A 445 -18.96 -19.26 -21.45
C SER A 445 -17.64 -19.58 -22.13
N THR A 446 -17.35 -18.94 -23.27
CA THR A 446 -16.09 -19.11 -24.00
C THR A 446 -14.87 -18.66 -23.16
N ILE A 447 -14.99 -17.55 -22.45
CA ILE A 447 -13.94 -17.08 -21.53
C ILE A 447 -13.69 -18.11 -20.43
N ILE A 448 -14.75 -18.61 -19.78
CA ILE A 448 -14.64 -19.64 -18.73
C ILE A 448 -13.95 -20.89 -19.24
N GLU A 449 -14.33 -21.38 -20.45
CA GLU A 449 -13.73 -22.56 -21.05
C GLU A 449 -12.24 -22.36 -21.37
N LYS A 450 -11.88 -21.17 -21.83
CA LYS A 450 -10.49 -20.86 -22.20
C LYS A 450 -9.58 -20.69 -20.98
N ILE A 451 -10.02 -20.00 -19.92
CA ILE A 451 -9.13 -19.62 -18.79
C ILE A 451 -9.42 -20.43 -17.52
N ALA A 452 -10.66 -20.75 -17.23
CA ALA A 452 -11.10 -21.28 -15.93
C ALA A 452 -11.78 -22.64 -15.99
N SER A 453 -11.51 -23.44 -17.04
CA SER A 453 -12.17 -24.76 -17.24
C SER A 453 -11.84 -25.79 -16.14
N LYS A 454 -10.64 -25.73 -15.58
CA LYS A 454 -10.16 -26.62 -14.52
C LYS A 454 -10.19 -25.97 -13.12
N GLU A 455 -10.41 -24.67 -13.06
CA GLU A 455 -10.46 -23.93 -11.79
C GLU A 455 -11.84 -24.12 -11.15
N GLU A 456 -11.90 -24.55 -9.91
CA GLU A 456 -13.15 -24.63 -9.15
C GLU A 456 -13.58 -23.25 -8.61
N GLY A 457 -12.64 -22.35 -8.36
CA GLY A 457 -12.88 -20.96 -7.94
C GLY A 457 -13.06 -20.00 -9.13
N ILE A 458 -12.85 -18.72 -8.84
CA ILE A 458 -12.99 -17.61 -9.80
C ILE A 458 -11.73 -16.71 -9.90
N ARG A 459 -10.56 -17.17 -9.40
CA ARG A 459 -9.35 -16.35 -9.35
C ARG A 459 -8.82 -16.02 -10.74
N LEU A 460 -8.64 -17.04 -11.58
CA LEU A 460 -8.20 -16.87 -12.98
C LEU A 460 -9.25 -16.13 -13.80
N LEU A 461 -10.53 -16.45 -13.59
CA LEU A 461 -11.64 -15.79 -14.26
C LEU A 461 -11.65 -14.28 -13.97
N LYS A 462 -11.45 -13.88 -12.71
CA LYS A 462 -11.32 -12.47 -12.31
C LYS A 462 -10.14 -11.80 -13.02
N GLN A 463 -8.97 -12.42 -13.04
CA GLN A 463 -7.79 -11.91 -13.72
C GLN A 463 -8.03 -11.75 -15.23
N GLY A 464 -8.66 -12.75 -15.86
CA GLY A 464 -9.00 -12.71 -17.27
C GLY A 464 -9.96 -11.57 -17.64
N ILE A 465 -11.04 -11.41 -16.87
CA ILE A 465 -12.00 -10.29 -17.07
C ILE A 465 -11.30 -8.93 -16.90
N GLN A 466 -10.50 -8.76 -15.86
CA GLN A 466 -9.74 -7.53 -15.64
C GLN A 466 -8.77 -7.24 -16.80
N SER A 467 -8.06 -8.25 -17.29
CA SER A 467 -7.15 -8.12 -18.43
C SER A 467 -7.91 -7.72 -19.70
N ILE A 468 -9.05 -8.35 -20.00
CA ILE A 468 -9.88 -8.01 -21.15
C ILE A 468 -10.32 -6.54 -21.09
N ILE A 469 -10.88 -6.09 -19.96
CA ILE A 469 -11.37 -4.73 -19.79
C ILE A 469 -10.23 -3.71 -19.92
N SER A 470 -9.06 -3.98 -19.31
CA SER A 470 -7.88 -3.12 -19.42
C SER A 470 -7.40 -3.00 -20.86
N LYS A 471 -7.35 -4.12 -21.60
CA LYS A 471 -6.93 -4.14 -23.01
C LYS A 471 -7.95 -3.40 -23.90
N ILE A 472 -9.24 -3.55 -23.67
CA ILE A 472 -10.28 -2.80 -24.38
C ILE A 472 -10.15 -1.31 -24.13
N SER A 473 -10.00 -0.89 -22.89
CA SER A 473 -9.79 0.53 -22.53
C SER A 473 -8.56 1.10 -23.23
N PHE A 474 -7.46 0.33 -23.27
CA PHE A 474 -6.26 0.72 -24.00
C PHE A 474 -6.53 0.90 -25.51
N LEU A 475 -7.23 -0.05 -26.14
CA LEU A 475 -7.54 -0.01 -27.59
C LEU A 475 -8.46 1.15 -27.96
N VAL A 476 -9.46 1.45 -27.13
CA VAL A 476 -10.35 2.61 -27.32
C VAL A 476 -9.58 3.92 -27.24
N ASN A 477 -8.72 4.09 -26.23
CA ASN A 477 -7.98 5.33 -26.01
C ASN A 477 -6.84 5.55 -27.00
N ASN A 478 -6.18 4.46 -27.45
CA ASN A 478 -4.99 4.55 -28.31
C ASN A 478 -5.28 4.25 -29.78
N GLN A 479 -6.47 3.69 -30.10
CA GLN A 479 -6.86 3.31 -31.45
C GLN A 479 -5.71 2.50 -32.14
N LYS A 480 -5.25 2.92 -33.34
CA LYS A 480 -4.13 2.30 -34.07
C LYS A 480 -2.76 2.91 -33.81
N HIS A 481 -2.66 3.90 -32.93
CA HIS A 481 -1.39 4.64 -32.74
C HIS A 481 -0.26 3.73 -32.21
N LEU A 482 -0.60 2.72 -31.40
CA LEU A 482 0.36 1.78 -30.85
C LEU A 482 -0.02 0.34 -31.24
N LYS A 483 0.88 -0.36 -31.95
CA LYS A 483 0.71 -1.80 -32.24
C LYS A 483 1.13 -2.63 -31.04
N MET A 484 0.19 -3.39 -30.51
CA MET A 484 0.40 -4.32 -29.39
C MET A 484 0.16 -5.76 -29.85
N SER A 485 0.64 -6.74 -29.08
CA SER A 485 0.42 -8.17 -29.34
C SER A 485 -1.06 -8.56 -29.39
N PHE A 486 -1.91 -7.77 -28.72
CA PHE A 486 -3.37 -7.94 -28.64
C PHE A 486 -4.15 -6.93 -29.52
N SER A 487 -3.48 -6.20 -30.43
CA SER A 487 -4.15 -5.28 -31.38
C SER A 487 -5.15 -6.04 -32.24
N LEU A 488 -6.32 -5.45 -32.42
CA LEU A 488 -7.38 -6.02 -33.23
C LEU A 488 -7.14 -5.77 -34.73
N PRO A 489 -7.74 -6.57 -35.62
CA PRO A 489 -7.74 -6.32 -37.06
C PRO A 489 -8.33 -4.95 -37.42
N ASP A 490 -7.95 -4.46 -38.60
CA ASP A 490 -8.37 -3.13 -39.09
C ASP A 490 -9.89 -2.94 -39.18
N SER A 491 -10.64 -4.02 -39.34
CA SER A 491 -12.11 -4.03 -39.40
C SER A 491 -12.80 -3.58 -38.10
N TYR A 492 -12.10 -3.59 -36.97
CA TYR A 492 -12.65 -3.16 -35.68
C TYR A 492 -12.47 -1.67 -35.38
N TYR A 493 -11.66 -0.97 -36.17
CA TYR A 493 -11.39 0.44 -35.94
C TYR A 493 -12.26 1.37 -36.80
N PRO A 494 -12.72 2.52 -36.27
CA PRO A 494 -12.45 3.03 -34.91
C PRO A 494 -13.27 2.31 -33.84
N ILE A 495 -12.64 2.00 -32.69
CA ILE A 495 -13.31 1.39 -31.53
C ILE A 495 -13.78 2.52 -30.60
N ASN A 496 -15.08 2.55 -30.32
CA ASN A 496 -15.68 3.51 -29.41
C ASN A 496 -16.63 2.80 -28.44
N TYR A 497 -16.82 3.37 -27.27
CA TYR A 497 -17.85 2.89 -26.33
C TYR A 497 -19.25 3.20 -26.86
N PRO A 498 -20.23 2.32 -26.67
CA PRO A 498 -20.15 0.98 -26.06
C PRO A 498 -19.50 -0.07 -26.97
N VAL A 499 -18.70 -0.98 -26.38
CA VAL A 499 -18.03 -2.07 -27.08
C VAL A 499 -18.76 -3.38 -26.81
N GLU A 500 -19.22 -4.05 -27.85
CA GLU A 500 -19.72 -5.43 -27.78
C GLU A 500 -18.57 -6.41 -28.10
N ILE A 501 -18.28 -7.32 -27.16
CA ILE A 501 -17.19 -8.27 -27.29
C ILE A 501 -17.65 -9.48 -28.10
N ASP A 502 -16.88 -9.86 -29.12
CA ASP A 502 -17.07 -11.05 -29.91
C ASP A 502 -16.00 -12.14 -29.67
N ASN A 503 -16.21 -13.33 -30.23
CA ASN A 503 -15.30 -14.46 -30.04
C ASN A 503 -13.89 -14.22 -30.61
N LYS A 504 -13.77 -13.46 -31.71
CA LYS A 504 -12.46 -13.13 -32.32
C LYS A 504 -11.66 -12.17 -31.43
N MET A 505 -12.34 -11.19 -30.84
CA MET A 505 -11.72 -10.29 -29.84
C MET A 505 -11.18 -11.09 -28.66
N ILE A 506 -11.94 -12.05 -28.13
CA ILE A 506 -11.50 -12.89 -26.99
C ILE A 506 -10.25 -13.69 -27.34
N GLU A 507 -10.18 -14.27 -28.52
CA GLU A 507 -9.01 -15.04 -28.96
C GLU A 507 -7.73 -14.21 -28.95
N LEU A 508 -7.81 -12.95 -29.38
CA LEU A 508 -6.68 -12.05 -29.41
C LEU A 508 -6.34 -11.50 -28.00
N LEU A 509 -7.36 -11.10 -27.24
CA LEU A 509 -7.18 -10.49 -25.92
C LEU A 509 -6.68 -11.50 -24.86
N LEU A 510 -7.00 -12.80 -25.00
CA LEU A 510 -6.60 -13.85 -24.05
C LEU A 510 -5.42 -14.72 -24.52
N LYS A 511 -4.76 -14.37 -25.61
CA LYS A 511 -3.64 -15.14 -26.20
C LYS A 511 -2.49 -15.43 -25.21
N GLU A 512 -2.27 -14.56 -24.25
CA GLU A 512 -1.24 -14.72 -23.21
C GLU A 512 -1.60 -15.83 -22.21
N PHE A 513 -2.87 -15.93 -21.81
CA PHE A 513 -3.33 -16.98 -20.92
C PHE A 513 -3.25 -18.39 -21.53
N GLU A 514 -3.28 -18.51 -22.86
CA GLU A 514 -3.08 -19.78 -23.56
C GLU A 514 -1.61 -20.23 -23.58
N LYS A 515 -0.66 -19.29 -23.62
CA LYS A 515 0.79 -19.59 -23.59
C LYS A 515 1.26 -20.10 -22.23
N GLU A 516 0.80 -19.48 -21.13
CA GLU A 516 1.14 -19.94 -19.79
C GLU A 516 0.64 -21.36 -19.50
N ARG A 517 -0.48 -21.74 -20.11
CA ARG A 517 -1.07 -23.08 -19.98
C ARG A 517 -0.23 -24.17 -20.68
N ASN A 518 0.40 -23.86 -21.78
CA ASN A 518 1.28 -24.78 -22.50
C ASN A 518 2.64 -24.94 -21.80
N HIS A 519 3.18 -23.86 -21.21
CA HIS A 519 4.42 -23.95 -20.45
C HIS A 519 4.28 -24.71 -19.12
N SER A 520 3.14 -24.65 -18.45
CA SER A 520 2.91 -25.42 -17.22
C SER A 520 2.77 -26.94 -17.47
N ILE A 521 2.45 -27.36 -18.70
CA ILE A 521 2.39 -28.78 -19.09
C ILE A 521 3.80 -29.31 -19.41
N ASP A 522 4.69 -28.47 -19.95
CA ASP A 522 6.06 -28.86 -20.28
C ASP A 522 6.94 -29.10 -19.05
N TYR A 523 6.64 -28.48 -17.88
CA TYR A 523 7.33 -28.74 -16.62
C TYR A 523 6.87 -30.00 -15.86
N LEU A 524 5.80 -30.64 -16.30
CA LEU A 524 5.31 -31.91 -15.70
C LEU A 524 5.90 -33.16 -16.35
N TYR A 525 6.73 -33.00 -17.38
CA TYR A 525 7.36 -34.09 -18.13
C TYR A 525 8.89 -34.01 -18.23
N VAL A 526 9.55 -33.28 -17.30
CA VAL A 526 11.03 -33.28 -17.16
C VAL A 526 11.43 -33.84 -15.81
#